data_c5fe1f3cd4cb32aa65f41042b08991cc
#
_entry.id   c5fe1f3cd4cb32aa65f41042b08991cc
#
_cell.length_a   1.000
_cell.length_b   1.000
_cell.length_c   1.000
_cell.angle_alpha   90.00
_cell.angle_beta   90.00
_cell.angle_gamma   90.00
#
_symmetry.space_group_name_H-M   'P 1'
#
loop_
_entity.id
_entity.type
_entity.pdbx_description
1 polymer ?
#
loop_
_entity_poly.entity_id
_entity_poly.type
_entity_poly.pdbx_seq_one_letter_code
_entity_poly.pdbx_strand_id
1 'polypeptide(L)'
;MTSILKNALNNFDKEKFKKLNAEMSFSEYLELVYQKPFLLRNSWQTLFDMIMEKGTDTVEEYRKTYVHYKFFDNPENPIIGLTPTKDAIVKFIKGAAGGYGTEKRILLLHGPVGSSKSTICRLLKREMEKFSKTDFGAWYSYKWVNLPTGSEGIYTESECLCPMHEQPLKLLPLEVRLPIIEELNKILMENTPEERKADLYTLKCNDELNPLCKKFMNMLLKKYDGDLEKVLENHIRVVRKVYSEADRCGIATFQPKDEKNQDSTELTGDINFRQIGNFGSDSDPRAFNFDGEFCVGN
;
A
#
# COMPACT_ATOMS: atom_id res chain seq x y z
N MET A 1 -33.93 -21.80 -6.46
CA MET A 1 -32.50 -21.95 -6.10
C MET A 1 -32.30 -23.33 -5.51
N THR A 2 -31.43 -24.12 -6.09
CA THR A 2 -31.12 -25.49 -5.66
C THR A 2 -30.57 -25.48 -4.23
N SER A 3 -30.95 -26.47 -3.42
CA SER A 3 -30.47 -26.67 -2.04
C SER A 3 -28.93 -26.61 -1.89
N ILE A 4 -28.24 -27.05 -2.93
CA ILE A 4 -26.76 -27.02 -3.01
C ILE A 4 -26.20 -25.59 -2.97
N LEU A 5 -26.78 -24.65 -3.71
CA LEU A 5 -26.36 -23.25 -3.73
C LEU A 5 -26.60 -22.57 -2.38
N LYS A 6 -27.77 -22.85 -1.73
CA LYS A 6 -28.04 -22.32 -0.39
C LYS A 6 -27.01 -22.82 0.64
N ASN A 7 -26.65 -24.10 0.60
CA ASN A 7 -25.67 -24.66 1.52
C ASN A 7 -24.26 -24.11 1.25
N ALA A 8 -23.86 -23.92 0.00
CA ALA A 8 -22.58 -23.29 -0.35
C ALA A 8 -22.51 -21.82 0.11
N LEU A 9 -23.61 -21.07 0.00
CA LEU A 9 -23.69 -19.67 0.41
C LEU A 9 -23.75 -19.47 1.93
N ASN A 10 -24.06 -20.49 2.72
CA ASN A 10 -24.01 -20.40 4.19
C ASN A 10 -22.61 -20.10 4.74
N ASN A 11 -21.57 -20.41 3.98
CA ASN A 11 -20.19 -20.12 4.35
C ASN A 11 -19.71 -18.75 3.84
N PHE A 12 -20.53 -18.01 3.10
CA PHE A 12 -20.19 -16.68 2.60
C PHE A 12 -20.43 -15.61 3.68
N ASP A 13 -19.35 -15.07 4.22
CA ASP A 13 -19.40 -13.99 5.21
C ASP A 13 -19.65 -12.64 4.52
N LYS A 14 -20.92 -12.23 4.49
CA LYS A 14 -21.36 -10.97 3.89
C LYS A 14 -20.78 -9.73 4.59
N GLU A 15 -20.62 -9.78 5.91
CA GLU A 15 -20.10 -8.67 6.69
C GLU A 15 -18.60 -8.48 6.40
N LYS A 16 -17.86 -9.58 6.34
CA LYS A 16 -16.47 -9.55 5.93
C LYS A 16 -16.30 -9.03 4.51
N PHE A 17 -17.14 -9.45 3.58
CA PHE A 17 -17.13 -8.94 2.21
C PHE A 17 -17.35 -7.43 2.16
N LYS A 18 -18.41 -6.92 2.82
CA LYS A 18 -18.70 -5.48 2.89
C LYS A 18 -17.55 -4.71 3.50
N LYS A 19 -16.94 -5.24 4.57
CA LYS A 19 -15.81 -4.62 5.25
C LYS A 19 -14.57 -4.52 4.37
N LEU A 20 -14.27 -5.55 3.59
CA LEU A 20 -13.12 -5.56 2.68
C LEU A 20 -13.33 -4.68 1.44
N ASN A 21 -14.57 -4.39 1.07
CA ASN A 21 -14.96 -3.54 -0.05
C ASN A 21 -15.62 -2.23 0.42
N ALA A 22 -15.24 -1.75 1.60
CA ALA A 22 -15.81 -0.53 2.15
C ALA A 22 -15.42 0.69 1.31
N GLU A 23 -16.43 1.52 1.01
CA GLU A 23 -16.27 2.84 0.41
C GLU A 23 -16.81 3.88 1.39
N MET A 24 -16.15 5.02 1.48
CA MET A 24 -16.53 6.12 2.36
C MET A 24 -16.16 7.48 1.74
N SER A 25 -16.73 8.55 2.27
CA SER A 25 -16.33 9.91 1.93
C SER A 25 -14.92 10.22 2.46
N PHE A 26 -14.33 11.30 1.97
CA PHE A 26 -13.04 11.76 2.48
C PHE A 26 -13.13 12.21 3.96
N SER A 27 -14.24 12.84 4.36
CA SER A 27 -14.47 13.28 5.74
C SER A 27 -14.58 12.08 6.71
N GLU A 28 -15.37 11.05 6.35
CA GLU A 28 -15.47 9.81 7.15
C GLU A 28 -14.12 9.09 7.28
N TYR A 29 -13.32 9.11 6.21
CA TYR A 29 -11.97 8.56 6.25
C TYR A 29 -11.06 9.35 7.20
N LEU A 30 -11.14 10.67 7.20
CA LEU A 30 -10.33 11.50 8.09
C LEU A 30 -10.69 11.23 9.56
N GLU A 31 -11.97 11.13 9.90
CA GLU A 31 -12.41 10.73 11.23
C GLU A 31 -11.90 9.34 11.64
N LEU A 32 -11.92 8.38 10.70
CA LEU A 32 -11.40 7.05 10.93
C LEU A 32 -9.89 7.05 11.21
N VAL A 33 -9.12 7.88 10.50
CA VAL A 33 -7.67 8.03 10.69
C VAL A 33 -7.36 8.66 12.05
N TYR A 34 -8.14 9.62 12.52
CA TYR A 34 -7.98 10.19 13.87
C TYR A 34 -8.24 9.15 14.96
N GLN A 35 -9.18 8.22 14.77
CA GLN A 35 -9.40 7.11 15.67
C GLN A 35 -8.31 6.04 15.59
N LYS A 36 -7.73 5.84 14.41
CA LYS A 36 -6.77 4.77 14.09
C LYS A 36 -5.60 5.29 13.25
N PRO A 37 -4.67 6.06 13.84
CA PRO A 37 -3.55 6.69 13.12
C PRO A 37 -2.68 5.69 12.35
N PHE A 38 -2.59 4.44 12.80
CA PHE A 38 -1.84 3.38 12.13
C PHE A 38 -2.30 3.09 10.69
N LEU A 39 -3.48 3.55 10.28
CA LEU A 39 -3.96 3.44 8.90
C LEU A 39 -3.16 4.28 7.90
N LEU A 40 -2.35 5.24 8.38
CA LEU A 40 -1.44 6.06 7.57
C LEU A 40 -0.06 5.41 7.36
N ARG A 41 0.14 4.19 7.81
CA ARG A 41 1.42 3.48 7.62
C ARG A 41 1.76 3.34 6.15
N ASN A 42 3.04 3.50 5.85
CA ASN A 42 3.58 3.08 4.56
C ASN A 42 3.78 1.55 4.52
N SER A 43 4.14 1.02 3.37
CA SER A 43 4.33 -0.43 3.17
C SER A 43 5.43 -1.03 4.07
N TRP A 44 6.52 -0.30 4.36
CA TRP A 44 7.57 -0.76 5.28
C TRP A 44 7.09 -0.85 6.73
N GLN A 45 6.33 0.14 7.17
CA GLN A 45 5.72 0.17 8.50
C GLN A 45 4.68 -0.94 8.66
N THR A 46 3.86 -1.16 7.63
CA THR A 46 2.88 -2.24 7.59
C THR A 46 3.56 -3.61 7.64
N LEU A 47 4.64 -3.79 6.87
CA LEU A 47 5.44 -5.01 6.86
C LEU A 47 6.11 -5.27 8.22
N PHE A 48 6.64 -4.23 8.86
CA PHE A 48 7.25 -4.32 10.17
C PHE A 48 6.21 -4.72 11.24
N ASP A 49 5.06 -4.05 11.28
CA ASP A 49 3.99 -4.37 12.23
C ASP A 49 3.44 -5.79 12.05
N MET A 50 3.30 -6.26 10.81
CA MET A 50 2.89 -7.63 10.51
C MET A 50 3.85 -8.66 11.12
N ILE A 51 5.16 -8.40 11.03
CA ILE A 51 6.16 -9.30 11.62
C ILE A 51 6.10 -9.26 13.15
N MET A 52 5.99 -8.05 13.71
CA MET A 52 5.99 -7.85 15.16
C MET A 52 4.70 -8.32 15.85
N GLU A 53 3.58 -8.38 15.12
CA GLU A 53 2.30 -8.88 15.66
C GLU A 53 2.40 -10.33 16.15
N LYS A 54 3.22 -11.15 15.51
CA LYS A 54 3.41 -12.56 15.90
C LYS A 54 4.24 -12.73 17.17
N GLY A 55 4.89 -11.68 17.64
CA GLY A 55 5.73 -11.67 18.83
C GLY A 55 7.17 -12.10 18.58
N THR A 56 8.00 -11.86 19.57
CA THR A 56 9.45 -12.12 19.54
C THR A 56 9.92 -12.79 20.81
N ASP A 57 11.00 -13.55 20.70
CA ASP A 57 11.77 -14.12 21.84
C ASP A 57 13.26 -13.77 21.65
N THR A 58 14.05 -13.95 22.69
CA THR A 58 15.51 -13.77 22.62
C THR A 58 16.19 -15.13 22.60
N VAL A 59 17.11 -15.31 21.66
CA VAL A 59 17.86 -16.57 21.47
C VAL A 59 19.35 -16.31 21.46
N GLU A 60 20.12 -17.13 22.13
CA GLU A 60 21.58 -17.11 22.05
C GLU A 60 22.08 -18.14 21.03
N GLU A 61 22.76 -17.65 20.00
CA GLU A 61 23.44 -18.46 18.98
C GLU A 61 24.85 -17.92 18.73
N TYR A 62 25.84 -18.81 18.58
CA TYR A 62 27.23 -18.43 18.30
C TYR A 62 27.81 -17.40 19.29
N ARG A 63 27.45 -17.48 20.58
CA ARG A 63 27.84 -16.53 21.64
C ARG A 63 27.35 -15.08 21.38
N LYS A 64 26.29 -14.94 20.61
CA LYS A 64 25.62 -13.66 20.36
C LYS A 64 24.12 -13.81 20.64
N THR A 65 23.55 -12.72 21.11
CA THR A 65 22.11 -12.63 21.35
C THR A 65 21.42 -12.10 20.10
N TYR A 66 20.43 -12.83 19.62
CA TYR A 66 19.59 -12.46 18.48
C TYR A 66 18.13 -12.39 18.91
N VAL A 67 17.35 -11.61 18.18
CA VAL A 67 15.90 -11.61 18.29
C VAL A 67 15.35 -12.72 17.39
N HIS A 68 14.57 -13.60 17.98
CA HIS A 68 13.83 -14.62 17.26
C HIS A 68 12.42 -14.12 17.01
N TYR A 69 12.03 -14.03 15.75
CA TYR A 69 10.71 -13.55 15.33
C TYR A 69 9.81 -14.74 15.03
N LYS A 70 8.73 -14.93 15.81
CA LYS A 70 7.76 -16.03 15.64
C LYS A 70 7.05 -16.01 14.29
N PHE A 71 7.11 -14.88 13.59
CA PHE A 71 6.62 -14.75 12.21
C PHE A 71 7.21 -15.83 11.28
N PHE A 72 8.48 -16.19 11.45
CA PHE A 72 9.15 -17.19 10.62
C PHE A 72 8.86 -18.63 11.00
N ASP A 73 8.17 -18.86 12.13
CA ASP A 73 7.74 -20.17 12.58
C ASP A 73 6.37 -20.58 11.99
N ASN A 74 5.99 -19.94 10.89
CA ASN A 74 4.69 -20.16 10.23
C ASN A 74 4.43 -21.65 10.00
N PRO A 75 3.28 -22.22 10.47
CA PRO A 75 3.00 -23.65 10.38
C PRO A 75 2.96 -24.19 8.94
N GLU A 76 2.55 -23.36 7.97
CA GLU A 76 2.45 -23.77 6.57
C GLU A 76 3.82 -23.83 5.88
N ASN A 77 4.72 -22.90 6.24
CA ASN A 77 6.04 -22.76 5.60
C ASN A 77 7.07 -22.26 6.63
N PRO A 78 7.49 -23.09 7.59
CA PRO A 78 8.45 -22.67 8.61
C PRO A 78 9.84 -22.47 8.00
N ILE A 79 10.52 -21.40 8.41
CA ILE A 79 11.91 -21.14 8.06
C ILE A 79 12.77 -21.57 9.24
N ILE A 80 13.30 -22.78 9.17
CA ILE A 80 14.10 -23.38 10.25
C ILE A 80 15.54 -22.84 10.19
N GLY A 81 16.11 -22.52 11.35
CA GLY A 81 17.44 -21.94 11.46
C GLY A 81 17.53 -20.52 10.89
N LEU A 82 18.71 -20.14 10.36
CA LEU A 82 18.99 -18.84 9.77
C LEU A 82 18.71 -17.64 10.70
N THR A 83 18.82 -17.81 12.01
CA THR A 83 18.51 -16.79 13.02
C THR A 83 19.24 -15.45 12.75
N PRO A 84 20.55 -15.43 12.45
CA PRO A 84 21.25 -14.19 12.13
C PRO A 84 20.71 -13.50 10.86
N THR A 85 20.33 -14.29 9.84
CA THR A 85 19.79 -13.76 8.59
C THR A 85 18.39 -13.18 8.78
N LYS A 86 17.52 -13.89 9.52
CA LYS A 86 16.17 -13.41 9.85
C LYS A 86 16.24 -12.12 10.66
N ASP A 87 17.09 -12.05 11.66
CA ASP A 87 17.32 -10.85 12.47
C ASP A 87 17.85 -9.68 11.61
N ALA A 88 18.76 -9.93 10.68
CA ALA A 88 19.28 -8.89 9.76
C ALA A 88 18.18 -8.36 8.81
N ILE A 89 17.33 -9.23 8.27
CA ILE A 89 16.20 -8.85 7.41
C ILE A 89 15.23 -7.95 8.19
N VAL A 90 14.84 -8.34 9.40
CA VAL A 90 13.89 -7.53 10.19
C VAL A 90 14.50 -6.22 10.65
N LYS A 91 15.79 -6.19 11.00
CA LYS A 91 16.51 -4.93 11.28
C LYS A 91 16.55 -3.99 10.08
N PHE A 92 16.70 -4.54 8.87
CA PHE A 92 16.60 -3.74 7.64
C PHE A 92 15.18 -3.16 7.49
N ILE A 93 14.14 -3.99 7.64
CA ILE A 93 12.74 -3.56 7.57
C ILE A 93 12.43 -2.51 8.64
N LYS A 94 12.88 -2.71 9.89
CA LYS A 94 12.74 -1.74 10.98
C LYS A 94 13.40 -0.39 10.64
N GLY A 95 14.61 -0.44 10.08
CA GLY A 95 15.30 0.77 9.62
C GLY A 95 14.55 1.52 8.53
N ALA A 96 13.93 0.79 7.59
CA ALA A 96 13.10 1.37 6.53
C ALA A 96 11.78 1.93 7.10
N ALA A 97 11.12 1.21 8.01
CA ALA A 97 9.93 1.69 8.71
C ALA A 97 10.17 2.97 9.51
N GLY A 98 11.35 3.09 10.14
CA GLY A 98 11.78 4.30 10.85
C GLY A 98 12.17 5.48 9.96
N GLY A 99 12.35 5.25 8.65
CA GLY A 99 12.78 6.30 7.72
C GLY A 99 14.24 6.72 7.90
N TYR A 100 15.12 5.78 8.28
CA TYR A 100 16.56 6.02 8.48
C TYR A 100 17.39 5.91 7.19
N GLY A 101 16.76 6.00 6.03
CA GLY A 101 17.41 5.95 4.72
C GLY A 101 17.51 4.55 4.11
N THR A 102 17.15 3.50 4.85
CA THR A 102 17.11 2.12 4.34
C THR A 102 15.92 1.89 3.41
N GLU A 103 14.86 2.68 3.52
CA GLU A 103 13.70 2.67 2.62
C GLU A 103 14.05 3.00 1.16
N LYS A 104 15.20 3.65 0.94
CA LYS A 104 15.73 3.99 -0.40
C LYS A 104 16.70 2.95 -0.95
N ARG A 105 16.91 1.84 -0.24
CA ARG A 105 17.87 0.80 -0.61
C ARG A 105 17.17 -0.46 -1.04
N ILE A 106 17.86 -1.25 -1.87
CA ILE A 106 17.41 -2.57 -2.30
C ILE A 106 17.91 -3.61 -1.29
N LEU A 107 17.02 -4.46 -0.80
CA LEU A 107 17.38 -5.64 -0.01
C LEU A 107 17.72 -6.79 -0.95
N LEU A 108 19.01 -7.12 -1.09
CA LEU A 108 19.48 -8.24 -1.89
C LEU A 108 19.61 -9.50 -1.03
N LEU A 109 18.82 -10.53 -1.35
CA LEU A 109 18.96 -11.86 -0.75
C LEU A 109 19.91 -12.71 -1.62
N HIS A 110 21.17 -12.83 -1.19
CA HIS A 110 22.20 -13.61 -1.86
C HIS A 110 22.51 -14.90 -1.10
N GLY A 111 22.78 -15.99 -1.81
CA GLY A 111 23.15 -17.27 -1.21
C GLY A 111 22.94 -18.45 -2.16
N PRO A 112 23.40 -19.65 -1.80
CA PRO A 112 23.29 -20.86 -2.63
C PRO A 112 21.84 -21.29 -2.85
N VAL A 113 21.63 -22.21 -3.77
CA VAL A 113 20.34 -22.88 -3.99
C VAL A 113 19.92 -23.60 -2.70
N GLY A 114 18.62 -23.54 -2.33
CA GLY A 114 18.11 -24.15 -1.11
C GLY A 114 18.27 -23.32 0.17
N SER A 115 18.84 -22.11 0.12
CA SER A 115 19.00 -21.23 1.30
C SER A 115 17.76 -20.40 1.64
N SER A 116 16.58 -20.88 1.36
CA SER A 116 15.27 -20.29 1.72
C SER A 116 14.96 -18.88 1.23
N LYS A 117 15.73 -18.30 0.29
CA LYS A 117 15.51 -16.95 -0.25
C LYS A 117 14.10 -16.74 -0.81
N SER A 118 13.71 -17.57 -1.77
CA SER A 118 12.36 -17.49 -2.37
C SER A 118 11.26 -17.86 -1.39
N THR A 119 11.55 -18.71 -0.39
CA THR A 119 10.60 -19.08 0.66
C THR A 119 10.32 -17.88 1.57
N ILE A 120 11.35 -17.11 1.95
CA ILE A 120 11.20 -15.87 2.73
C ILE A 120 10.34 -14.86 1.97
N CYS A 121 10.67 -14.57 0.69
CA CYS A 121 9.88 -13.64 -0.12
C CYS A 121 8.42 -14.08 -0.26
N ARG A 122 8.18 -15.37 -0.50
CA ARG A 122 6.83 -15.93 -0.60
C ARG A 122 6.07 -15.84 0.71
N LEU A 123 6.73 -16.10 1.85
CA LEU A 123 6.14 -15.97 3.17
C LEU A 123 5.72 -14.52 3.43
N LEU A 124 6.61 -13.55 3.19
CA LEU A 124 6.31 -12.13 3.37
C LEU A 124 5.10 -11.70 2.53
N LYS A 125 5.05 -12.06 1.24
CA LYS A 125 3.93 -11.72 0.36
C LYS A 125 2.60 -12.32 0.85
N ARG A 126 2.56 -13.61 1.15
CA ARG A 126 1.35 -14.31 1.61
C ARG A 126 0.83 -13.78 2.94
N GLU A 127 1.72 -13.55 3.88
CA GLU A 127 1.30 -13.02 5.19
C GLU A 127 0.86 -11.56 5.07
N MET A 128 1.44 -10.76 4.15
CA MET A 128 0.97 -9.40 3.87
C MET A 128 -0.46 -9.40 3.28
N GLU A 129 -0.77 -10.32 2.37
CA GLU A 129 -2.14 -10.51 1.87
C GLU A 129 -3.12 -10.89 3.00
N LYS A 130 -2.73 -11.81 3.89
CA LYS A 130 -3.55 -12.20 5.04
C LYS A 130 -3.73 -11.04 6.02
N PHE A 131 -2.65 -10.35 6.33
CA PHE A 131 -2.62 -9.22 7.27
C PHE A 131 -3.50 -8.06 6.82
N SER A 132 -3.47 -7.69 5.54
CA SER A 132 -4.29 -6.60 4.99
C SER A 132 -5.81 -6.86 5.07
N LYS A 133 -6.23 -8.11 5.25
CA LYS A 133 -7.63 -8.49 5.47
C LYS A 133 -8.07 -8.28 6.92
N THR A 134 -7.14 -8.07 7.85
CA THR A 134 -7.44 -7.74 9.27
C THR A 134 -7.76 -6.25 9.42
N ASP A 135 -8.28 -5.87 10.59
CA ASP A 135 -8.53 -4.46 10.90
C ASP A 135 -7.25 -3.70 11.15
N PHE A 136 -6.28 -4.34 11.79
CA PHE A 136 -4.99 -3.74 12.07
C PHE A 136 -4.14 -3.63 10.80
N GLY A 137 -4.25 -4.55 9.85
CA GLY A 137 -3.57 -4.48 8.55
C GLY A 137 -4.31 -3.69 7.47
N ALA A 138 -5.44 -3.07 7.80
CA ALA A 138 -6.24 -2.32 6.83
C ALA A 138 -5.46 -1.14 6.22
N TRP A 139 -5.64 -0.91 4.93
CA TRP A 139 -5.12 0.27 4.25
C TRP A 139 -6.12 0.76 3.22
N TYR A 140 -6.01 2.02 2.81
CA TYR A 140 -6.98 2.71 2.00
C TYR A 140 -6.30 3.46 0.86
N SER A 141 -6.99 3.50 -0.27
CA SER A 141 -6.70 4.36 -1.40
C SER A 141 -7.97 5.13 -1.76
N TYR A 142 -7.98 5.81 -2.89
CA TYR A 142 -9.13 6.58 -3.32
C TYR A 142 -9.45 6.34 -4.80
N LYS A 143 -10.69 6.63 -5.17
CA LYS A 143 -11.13 6.73 -6.55
C LYS A 143 -11.73 8.10 -6.82
N TRP A 144 -11.51 8.57 -8.02
CA TRP A 144 -12.21 9.72 -8.56
C TRP A 144 -13.58 9.28 -9.05
N VAL A 145 -14.61 10.07 -8.76
CA VAL A 145 -15.98 9.82 -9.21
C VAL A 145 -16.57 11.09 -9.80
N ASN A 146 -17.64 10.95 -10.59
CA ASN A 146 -18.32 12.06 -11.25
C ASN A 146 -17.38 12.94 -12.07
N LEU A 147 -16.33 12.35 -12.67
CA LEU A 147 -15.43 13.08 -13.56
C LEU A 147 -16.21 13.52 -14.80
N PRO A 148 -16.07 14.79 -15.23
CA PRO A 148 -16.61 15.24 -16.51
C PRO A 148 -16.06 14.41 -17.67
N THR A 149 -16.96 13.89 -18.50
CA THR A 149 -16.64 13.08 -19.68
C THR A 149 -17.04 13.81 -20.98
N GLY A 150 -16.59 13.32 -22.13
CA GLY A 150 -16.90 13.90 -23.45
C GLY A 150 -15.77 14.76 -24.03
N SER A 151 -16.06 15.53 -25.08
CA SER A 151 -15.06 16.30 -25.86
C SER A 151 -14.32 17.37 -25.06
N GLU A 152 -14.97 17.92 -24.02
CA GLU A 152 -14.37 18.89 -23.08
C GLU A 152 -14.19 18.29 -21.69
N GLY A 153 -14.27 16.95 -21.59
CA GLY A 153 -14.19 16.22 -20.33
C GLY A 153 -12.77 16.16 -19.76
N ILE A 154 -12.73 15.86 -18.46
CA ILE A 154 -11.46 15.65 -17.76
C ILE A 154 -10.88 14.27 -18.07
N TYR A 155 -11.76 13.27 -18.20
CA TYR A 155 -11.35 11.89 -18.47
C TYR A 155 -12.35 11.17 -19.39
N THR A 156 -11.98 10.00 -19.89
CA THR A 156 -12.83 9.17 -20.76
C THR A 156 -13.96 8.50 -20.02
N GLU A 157 -13.77 8.23 -18.74
CA GLU A 157 -14.74 7.57 -17.85
C GLU A 157 -15.10 8.48 -16.68
N SER A 158 -16.30 8.31 -16.16
CA SER A 158 -16.79 9.08 -15.00
C SER A 158 -16.15 8.69 -13.67
N GLU A 159 -15.51 7.51 -13.62
CA GLU A 159 -14.79 7.01 -12.46
C GLU A 159 -13.38 6.60 -12.85
N CYS A 160 -12.42 6.84 -11.96
CA CYS A 160 -11.04 6.42 -12.13
C CYS A 160 -10.43 6.10 -10.76
N LEU A 161 -9.98 4.86 -10.59
CA LEU A 161 -9.22 4.48 -9.40
C LEU A 161 -7.83 5.15 -9.45
N CYS A 162 -7.30 5.55 -8.30
CA CYS A 162 -5.91 6.01 -8.25
C CYS A 162 -4.98 4.89 -8.75
N PRO A 163 -4.26 5.09 -9.85
CA PRO A 163 -3.51 4.00 -10.49
C PRO A 163 -2.33 3.52 -9.66
N MET A 164 -1.81 4.36 -8.78
CA MET A 164 -0.70 4.02 -7.87
C MET A 164 -1.19 3.71 -6.46
N HIS A 165 -2.49 3.53 -6.26
CA HIS A 165 -3.10 3.21 -4.97
C HIS A 165 -2.63 4.11 -3.82
N GLU A 166 -2.42 5.40 -4.09
CA GLU A 166 -1.88 6.34 -3.12
C GLU A 166 -2.79 6.53 -1.91
N GLN A 167 -2.15 6.94 -0.83
CA GLN A 167 -2.76 7.30 0.45
C GLN A 167 -3.71 8.51 0.26
N PRO A 168 -5.00 8.43 0.69
CA PRO A 168 -5.98 9.51 0.46
C PRO A 168 -5.56 10.87 1.04
N LEU A 169 -4.79 10.89 2.12
CA LEU A 169 -4.32 12.14 2.72
C LEU A 169 -3.45 12.99 1.78
N LYS A 170 -2.85 12.37 0.74
CA LYS A 170 -2.09 13.09 -0.31
C LYS A 170 -2.96 14.07 -1.11
N LEU A 171 -4.29 13.91 -1.11
CA LEU A 171 -5.23 14.84 -1.76
C LEU A 171 -5.24 16.23 -1.11
N LEU A 172 -4.84 16.33 0.15
CA LEU A 172 -4.68 17.63 0.82
C LEU A 172 -3.35 18.29 0.44
N PRO A 173 -3.32 19.63 0.29
CA PRO A 173 -2.08 20.39 0.18
C PRO A 173 -1.12 20.11 1.34
N LEU A 174 0.18 20.22 1.10
CA LEU A 174 1.19 19.88 2.09
C LEU A 174 1.06 20.72 3.38
N GLU A 175 0.73 22.01 3.23
CA GLU A 175 0.56 22.94 4.36
C GLU A 175 -0.60 22.52 5.28
N VAL A 176 -1.65 21.94 4.74
CA VAL A 176 -2.80 21.44 5.50
C VAL A 176 -2.50 20.07 6.09
N ARG A 177 -1.79 19.24 5.36
CA ARG A 177 -1.51 17.85 5.70
C ARG A 177 -0.50 17.69 6.82
N LEU A 178 0.55 18.52 6.86
CA LEU A 178 1.61 18.41 7.86
C LEU A 178 1.11 18.56 9.31
N PRO A 179 0.31 19.58 9.67
CA PRO A 179 -0.25 19.70 11.02
C PRO A 179 -1.09 18.47 11.43
N ILE A 180 -1.89 17.92 10.50
CA ILE A 180 -2.69 16.71 10.74
C ILE A 180 -1.78 15.53 11.07
N ILE A 181 -0.70 15.34 10.30
CA ILE A 181 0.26 14.24 10.53
C ILE A 181 0.97 14.40 11.87
N GLU A 182 1.34 15.61 12.27
CA GLU A 182 1.96 15.88 13.57
C GLU A 182 1.03 15.52 14.72
N GLU A 183 -0.25 15.87 14.62
CA GLU A 183 -1.26 15.52 15.61
C GLU A 183 -1.48 14.02 15.68
N LEU A 184 -1.59 13.34 14.53
CA LEU A 184 -1.75 11.89 14.45
C LEU A 184 -0.55 11.14 15.01
N ASN A 185 0.66 11.65 14.85
CA ASN A 185 1.86 11.09 15.48
C ASN A 185 1.81 11.19 17.01
N LYS A 186 1.27 12.27 17.57
CA LYS A 186 1.07 12.40 19.03
C LYS A 186 0.07 11.36 19.52
N ILE A 187 -1.09 11.25 18.85
CA ILE A 187 -2.11 10.24 19.17
C ILE A 187 -1.55 8.82 19.06
N LEU A 188 -0.77 8.54 18.01
CA LEU A 188 -0.12 7.24 17.84
C LEU A 188 0.84 6.93 18.99
N MET A 189 1.64 7.91 19.43
CA MET A 189 2.57 7.76 20.54
C MET A 189 1.85 7.52 21.86
N GLU A 190 0.76 8.24 22.12
CA GLU A 190 -0.05 8.09 23.34
C GLU A 190 -0.76 6.73 23.39
N ASN A 191 -1.27 6.24 22.26
CA ASN A 191 -1.97 4.97 22.16
C ASN A 191 -1.03 3.74 22.10
N THR A 192 0.29 3.94 21.94
CA THR A 192 1.25 2.85 21.85
C THR A 192 1.68 2.39 23.24
N PRO A 193 1.54 1.09 23.60
CA PRO A 193 2.02 0.55 24.87
C PRO A 193 3.52 0.80 25.08
N GLU A 194 3.93 1.01 26.35
CA GLU A 194 5.33 1.31 26.71
C GLU A 194 6.32 0.30 26.14
N GLU A 195 5.97 -0.99 26.15
CA GLU A 195 6.80 -2.10 25.65
C GLU A 195 7.10 -1.97 24.14
N ARG A 196 6.22 -1.32 23.37
CA ARG A 196 6.36 -1.14 21.92
C ARG A 196 6.89 0.24 21.53
N LYS A 197 7.06 1.17 22.45
CA LYS A 197 7.54 2.53 22.16
C LYS A 197 8.94 2.55 21.56
N ALA A 198 9.81 1.58 21.93
CA ALA A 198 11.14 1.43 21.35
C ALA A 198 11.14 1.05 19.85
N ASP A 199 10.02 0.51 19.37
CA ASP A 199 9.82 0.08 17.99
C ASP A 199 8.91 1.03 17.19
N LEU A 200 8.51 2.16 17.82
CA LEU A 200 7.62 3.12 17.22
C LEU A 200 8.31 3.87 16.06
N TYR A 201 7.59 4.04 15.00
CA TYR A 201 7.98 4.82 13.83
C TYR A 201 7.16 6.13 13.75
N THR A 202 7.63 7.08 12.93
CA THR A 202 6.91 8.32 12.65
C THR A 202 6.14 8.19 11.34
N LEU A 203 4.85 8.51 11.37
CA LEU A 203 4.04 8.61 10.17
C LEU A 203 4.49 9.81 9.33
N LYS A 204 4.61 9.60 8.03
CA LYS A 204 5.01 10.62 7.06
C LYS A 204 4.13 10.50 5.81
N CYS A 205 3.75 11.63 5.24
CA CYS A 205 3.03 11.72 3.99
C CYS A 205 3.46 13.00 3.26
N ASN A 206 4.73 13.07 2.89
CA ASN A 206 5.34 14.29 2.33
C ASN A 206 5.34 14.29 0.80
N ASP A 207 5.11 13.14 0.17
CA ASP A 207 5.15 12.99 -1.28
C ASP A 207 3.97 13.69 -1.96
N GLU A 208 4.18 14.11 -3.19
CA GLU A 208 3.12 14.66 -4.04
C GLU A 208 2.24 13.56 -4.63
N LEU A 209 1.08 13.98 -5.16
CA LEU A 209 0.20 13.11 -5.96
C LEU A 209 0.91 12.67 -7.23
N ASN A 210 0.57 11.47 -7.70
CA ASN A 210 0.97 11.02 -9.03
C ASN A 210 0.47 11.99 -10.12
N PRO A 211 1.13 12.03 -11.29
CA PRO A 211 0.84 13.01 -12.33
C PRO A 211 -0.61 13.02 -12.79
N LEU A 212 -1.26 11.84 -12.90
CA LEU A 212 -2.65 11.72 -13.31
C LEU A 212 -3.60 12.35 -12.29
N CYS A 213 -3.48 11.96 -11.02
CA CYS A 213 -4.31 12.48 -9.95
C CYS A 213 -4.07 13.98 -9.72
N LYS A 214 -2.82 14.44 -9.82
CA LYS A 214 -2.46 15.87 -9.78
C LYS A 214 -3.14 16.66 -10.90
N LYS A 215 -3.21 16.08 -12.10
CA LYS A 215 -3.91 16.71 -13.23
C LYS A 215 -5.41 16.81 -12.98
N PHE A 216 -6.06 15.74 -12.52
CA PHE A 216 -7.48 15.76 -12.17
C PHE A 216 -7.78 16.80 -11.09
N MET A 217 -6.99 16.82 -10.02
CA MET A 217 -7.13 17.82 -8.94
C MET A 217 -7.06 19.23 -9.48
N ASN A 218 -6.05 19.55 -10.29
CA ASN A 218 -5.87 20.89 -10.85
C ASN A 218 -7.01 21.31 -11.79
N MET A 219 -7.55 20.38 -12.59
CA MET A 219 -8.67 20.68 -13.48
C MET A 219 -9.97 20.90 -12.70
N LEU A 220 -10.21 20.11 -11.68
CA LEU A 220 -11.39 20.25 -10.81
C LEU A 220 -11.31 21.51 -9.94
N LEU A 221 -10.16 21.82 -9.36
CA LEU A 221 -9.97 23.08 -8.62
C LEU A 221 -10.26 24.31 -9.50
N LYS A 222 -9.82 24.30 -10.75
CA LYS A 222 -10.18 25.38 -11.71
C LYS A 222 -11.68 25.46 -11.95
N LYS A 223 -12.37 24.31 -12.04
CA LYS A 223 -13.82 24.26 -12.23
C LYS A 223 -14.61 24.77 -11.03
N TYR A 224 -14.08 24.59 -9.83
CA TYR A 224 -14.71 25.01 -8.58
C TYR A 224 -14.08 26.27 -7.96
N ASP A 225 -13.39 27.08 -8.76
CA ASP A 225 -12.77 28.35 -8.34
C ASP A 225 -11.85 28.21 -7.10
N GLY A 226 -11.16 27.07 -6.97
CA GLY A 226 -10.25 26.78 -5.87
C GLY A 226 -10.89 26.13 -4.63
N ASP A 227 -12.17 25.84 -4.66
CA ASP A 227 -12.90 25.20 -3.56
C ASP A 227 -12.53 23.71 -3.45
N LEU A 228 -11.51 23.42 -2.63
CA LEU A 228 -11.02 22.05 -2.42
C LEU A 228 -12.05 21.17 -1.73
N GLU A 229 -12.84 21.71 -0.78
CA GLU A 229 -13.86 20.96 -0.05
C GLU A 229 -14.89 20.36 -1.01
N LYS A 230 -15.40 21.17 -1.94
CA LYS A 230 -16.32 20.67 -2.97
C LYS A 230 -15.69 19.61 -3.86
N VAL A 231 -14.41 19.73 -4.19
CA VAL A 231 -13.71 18.69 -4.98
C VAL A 231 -13.66 17.38 -4.21
N LEU A 232 -13.27 17.41 -2.93
CA LEU A 232 -13.16 16.22 -2.09
C LEU A 232 -14.53 15.55 -1.86
N GLU A 233 -15.57 16.32 -1.59
CA GLU A 233 -16.90 15.77 -1.33
C GLU A 233 -17.55 15.15 -2.58
N ASN A 234 -17.46 15.84 -3.72
CA ASN A 234 -18.17 15.44 -4.94
C ASN A 234 -17.40 14.45 -5.79
N HIS A 235 -16.07 14.48 -5.75
CA HIS A 235 -15.23 13.75 -6.70
C HIS A 235 -14.34 12.68 -6.07
N ILE A 236 -14.31 12.55 -4.74
CA ILE A 236 -13.49 11.54 -4.06
C ILE A 236 -14.36 10.54 -3.32
N ARG A 237 -13.99 9.25 -3.47
CA ARG A 237 -14.43 8.18 -2.58
C ARG A 237 -13.20 7.41 -2.13
N VAL A 238 -13.06 7.26 -0.84
CA VAL A 238 -11.99 6.46 -0.24
C VAL A 238 -12.44 5.00 -0.23
N VAL A 239 -11.54 4.12 -0.67
CA VAL A 239 -11.82 2.70 -0.83
C VAL A 239 -10.82 1.88 -0.03
N ARG A 240 -11.30 0.88 0.70
CA ARG A 240 -10.43 -0.10 1.35
C ARG A 240 -9.78 -0.97 0.29
N LYS A 241 -8.48 -1.22 0.48
CA LYS A 241 -7.69 -2.10 -0.39
C LYS A 241 -7.17 -3.29 0.40
N VAL A 242 -6.91 -4.36 -0.33
CA VAL A 242 -6.26 -5.58 0.18
C VAL A 242 -5.04 -5.83 -0.70
N TYR A 243 -3.91 -6.15 -0.09
CA TYR A 243 -2.73 -6.58 -0.84
C TYR A 243 -3.05 -7.89 -1.57
N SER A 244 -2.70 -7.94 -2.83
CA SER A 244 -2.90 -9.13 -3.67
C SER A 244 -1.87 -9.15 -4.80
N GLU A 245 -1.06 -10.21 -4.85
CA GLU A 245 -0.14 -10.43 -5.98
C GLU A 245 -0.93 -10.79 -7.25
N ALA A 246 -2.00 -11.59 -7.11
CA ALA A 246 -2.84 -12.01 -8.24
C ALA A 246 -3.59 -10.84 -8.89
N ASP A 247 -4.12 -9.92 -8.08
CA ASP A 247 -4.85 -8.74 -8.55
C ASP A 247 -3.93 -7.54 -8.81
N ARG A 248 -2.62 -7.72 -8.70
CA ARG A 248 -1.60 -6.68 -8.89
C ARG A 248 -1.89 -5.42 -8.05
N CYS A 249 -2.10 -5.61 -6.76
CA CYS A 249 -2.45 -4.54 -5.83
C CYS A 249 -1.48 -4.50 -4.65
N GLY A 250 -0.57 -3.52 -4.63
CA GLY A 250 0.40 -3.30 -3.57
C GLY A 250 1.53 -4.35 -3.45
N ILE A 251 1.44 -5.45 -4.19
CA ILE A 251 2.49 -6.47 -4.32
C ILE A 251 2.78 -6.68 -5.79
N ALA A 252 4.03 -6.44 -6.17
CA ALA A 252 4.52 -6.63 -7.52
C ALA A 252 5.61 -7.71 -7.54
N THR A 253 5.71 -8.45 -8.64
CA THR A 253 6.75 -9.44 -8.85
C THR A 253 7.23 -9.39 -10.29
N PHE A 254 8.46 -8.97 -10.46
CA PHE A 254 9.11 -8.95 -11.77
C PHE A 254 10.04 -10.14 -11.93
N GLN A 255 9.86 -10.90 -13.00
CA GLN A 255 10.77 -11.95 -13.43
C GLN A 255 11.13 -11.70 -14.89
N PRO A 256 12.38 -11.32 -15.19
CA PRO A 256 12.81 -11.11 -16.57
C PRO A 256 12.66 -12.40 -17.36
N LYS A 257 12.01 -12.33 -18.52
CA LYS A 257 11.79 -13.47 -19.42
C LYS A 257 13.04 -13.83 -20.20
N ASP A 258 13.86 -12.83 -20.51
CA ASP A 258 15.12 -12.97 -21.25
C ASP A 258 16.16 -12.01 -20.67
N GLU A 259 17.37 -12.50 -20.43
CA GLU A 259 18.48 -11.69 -19.90
C GLU A 259 18.94 -10.58 -20.86
N LYS A 260 18.68 -10.73 -22.18
CA LYS A 260 19.14 -9.83 -23.23
C LYS A 260 18.10 -8.83 -23.72
N ASN A 261 16.80 -9.09 -23.52
CA ASN A 261 15.69 -8.27 -24.00
C ASN A 261 14.78 -7.86 -22.84
N GLN A 262 15.33 -7.11 -21.89
CA GLN A 262 14.51 -6.56 -20.80
C GLN A 262 13.92 -5.22 -21.27
N ASP A 263 12.60 -5.15 -21.33
CA ASP A 263 11.89 -3.91 -21.59
C ASP A 263 11.64 -3.17 -20.27
N SER A 264 12.10 -1.93 -20.19
CA SER A 264 11.87 -1.08 -19.02
C SER A 264 10.40 -0.75 -18.80
N THR A 265 9.56 -0.85 -19.83
CA THR A 265 8.12 -0.58 -19.77
C THR A 265 7.39 -1.54 -18.84
N GLU A 266 7.86 -2.81 -18.71
CA GLU A 266 7.31 -3.76 -17.73
C GLU A 266 7.49 -3.27 -16.27
N LEU A 267 8.52 -2.48 -16.00
CA LEU A 267 8.79 -1.92 -14.66
C LEU A 267 8.12 -0.57 -14.44
N THR A 268 8.13 0.31 -15.44
CA THR A 268 7.73 1.71 -15.29
C THR A 268 6.34 2.02 -15.80
N GLY A 269 5.76 1.18 -16.66
CA GLY A 269 4.56 1.46 -17.44
C GLY A 269 4.89 2.06 -18.80
N ASP A 270 3.89 2.25 -19.65
CA ASP A 270 4.05 2.65 -21.04
C ASP A 270 2.98 3.67 -21.49
N ILE A 271 3.23 4.29 -22.63
CA ILE A 271 2.30 5.25 -23.23
C ILE A 271 1.12 4.50 -23.86
N ASN A 272 -0.09 4.97 -23.57
CA ASN A 272 -1.32 4.47 -24.16
C ASN A 272 -1.65 5.23 -25.46
N PHE A 273 -1.26 4.67 -26.60
CA PHE A 273 -1.49 5.28 -27.92
C PHE A 273 -2.96 5.56 -28.23
N ARG A 274 -3.90 4.79 -27.69
CA ARG A 274 -5.35 5.06 -27.86
C ARG A 274 -5.77 6.32 -27.13
N GLN A 275 -5.20 6.58 -25.96
CA GLN A 275 -5.50 7.77 -25.18
C GLN A 275 -4.84 9.03 -25.72
N ILE A 276 -3.74 8.93 -26.47
CA ILE A 276 -3.17 10.06 -27.20
C ILE A 276 -4.20 10.66 -28.17
N GLY A 277 -4.97 9.81 -28.85
CA GLY A 277 -6.05 10.27 -29.73
C GLY A 277 -7.12 11.09 -29.03
N ASN A 278 -7.38 10.80 -27.74
CA ASN A 278 -8.36 11.53 -26.93
C ASN A 278 -7.79 12.81 -26.29
N PHE A 279 -6.53 12.82 -25.91
CA PHE A 279 -5.92 13.90 -25.12
C PHE A 279 -4.87 14.73 -25.88
N GLY A 280 -4.53 14.31 -27.09
CA GLY A 280 -3.75 15.10 -28.05
C GLY A 280 -2.24 15.15 -27.81
N SER A 281 -1.69 14.50 -26.75
CA SER A 281 -0.25 14.50 -26.46
C SER A 281 0.18 13.23 -25.76
N ASP A 282 1.36 12.74 -26.08
CA ASP A 282 2.06 11.65 -25.40
C ASP A 282 2.58 12.06 -24.02
N SER A 283 2.82 13.34 -23.79
CA SER A 283 3.23 13.89 -22.51
C SER A 283 2.06 14.13 -21.52
N ASP A 284 0.82 13.87 -21.95
CA ASP A 284 -0.34 13.99 -21.07
C ASP A 284 -0.41 12.79 -20.11
N PRO A 285 -0.40 12.99 -18.76
CA PRO A 285 -0.48 11.89 -17.81
C PRO A 285 -1.71 10.99 -18.00
N ARG A 286 -2.77 11.47 -18.65
CA ARG A 286 -3.98 10.68 -18.97
C ARG A 286 -3.74 9.67 -20.10
N ALA A 287 -2.68 9.85 -20.87
CA ALA A 287 -2.26 8.95 -21.93
C ALA A 287 -1.17 7.96 -21.47
N PHE A 288 -0.92 7.82 -20.16
CA PHE A 288 0.06 6.92 -19.62
C PHE A 288 -0.60 5.75 -18.88
N ASN A 289 -0.12 4.52 -19.11
CA ASN A 289 -0.51 3.33 -18.39
C ASN A 289 0.40 3.15 -17.16
N PHE A 290 -0.17 3.25 -15.97
CA PHE A 290 0.52 3.03 -14.69
C PHE A 290 0.48 1.55 -14.29
N ASP A 291 0.76 0.64 -15.23
CA ASP A 291 0.68 -0.80 -15.05
C ASP A 291 2.05 -1.47 -14.86
N GLY A 292 3.12 -0.69 -14.81
CA GLY A 292 4.46 -1.18 -14.49
C GLY A 292 4.58 -1.69 -13.05
N GLU A 293 5.47 -2.65 -12.81
CA GLU A 293 5.62 -3.30 -11.50
C GLU A 293 5.96 -2.31 -10.37
N PHE A 294 6.67 -1.21 -10.67
CA PHE A 294 6.93 -0.15 -9.68
C PHE A 294 5.68 0.65 -9.32
N CYS A 295 4.74 0.81 -10.26
CA CYS A 295 3.47 1.47 -9.98
C CYS A 295 2.52 0.58 -9.16
N VAL A 296 2.55 -0.71 -9.43
CA VAL A 296 1.73 -1.73 -8.75
C VAL A 296 2.19 -1.95 -7.31
N GLY A 297 3.51 -1.94 -7.07
CA GLY A 297 4.12 -2.17 -5.75
C GLY A 297 4.31 -0.92 -4.89
N ASN A 298 3.72 0.21 -5.30
CA ASN A 298 3.89 1.51 -4.63
C ASN A 298 3.21 1.55 -3.25
#